data_9129883e6175c32779d88f9d71bc03c7
#
_entry.id   9129883e6175c32779d88f9d71bc03c7
#
_cell.length_a   1.000
_cell.length_b   1.000
_cell.length_c   1.000
_cell.angle_alpha   90.00
_cell.angle_beta   90.00
_cell.angle_gamma   90.00
#
_symmetry.space_group_name_H-M   'P 1'
#
loop_
_entity.id
_entity.type
_entity.pdbx_description
1 polymer ?
#
loop_
_entity_poly.entity_id
_entity_poly.type
_entity_poly.pdbx_seq_one_letter_code
_entity_poly.pdbx_strand_id
1 'polypeptide(L)'
;MKVTVENKKGLNKDLKVFVDKKTIKTYMNEKYEEVKKQVALKGFRPGKVPKEILKRQFGKSIYGEVLDKVLKETSTKALVDNKIKPAGQPKIDLKSHGEDKDLEYIISVTEFPKVELKPIENIKIDEYSVKIDPKETDLRIKEIAKNQNNFVPKKDNEKSTDGDLVAFDYKATIDWKDFTGGEGKNTQIVLGKDLFIKGFDKQLTGVKKNEDKTFDVTLPESYPQKEFANKKAKFVCEILEVKKSMETKIDDNFAKNLGAKDLNDLKVLISKQINDQYKNSLDAFSKNQILKQIENLKVEEIPENLVEQEVDVLTPEMKEDEIKKNKKNFEQKAKRRIKIGLILNAFGEQNKVHVHENEIQAEIQKQLKMMPGQEKIVMDYYQKNPSETDALRGTIYEDKIMELIKSKAKVNKKEITKNEAEKILKSAHDQEHMHDHDHSKDKKTTSSKKKAKPVLKKTKQSKKS
;
A
#
# COMPACT_ATOMS: atom_id res chain seq x y z
N MET A 1 34.31 11.97 -28.16
CA MET A 1 33.47 10.78 -27.98
C MET A 1 32.92 10.35 -29.34
N LYS A 2 33.00 9.05 -29.64
CA LYS A 2 32.34 8.41 -30.80
C LYS A 2 31.41 7.35 -30.30
N VAL A 3 30.23 7.23 -30.89
CA VAL A 3 29.22 6.23 -30.51
C VAL A 3 28.78 5.48 -31.75
N THR A 4 28.78 4.16 -31.69
CA THR A 4 28.26 3.28 -32.76
C THR A 4 27.14 2.44 -32.15
N VAL A 5 25.94 2.52 -32.77
CA VAL A 5 24.77 1.76 -32.31
C VAL A 5 24.63 0.49 -33.14
N GLU A 6 24.55 -0.64 -32.47
CA GLU A 6 24.30 -1.96 -33.06
C GLU A 6 22.95 -2.47 -32.58
N ASN A 7 22.03 -2.71 -33.51
CA ASN A 7 20.74 -3.32 -33.19
C ASN A 7 20.94 -4.83 -32.99
N LYS A 8 20.44 -5.35 -31.88
CA LYS A 8 20.37 -6.78 -31.59
C LYS A 8 18.96 -7.32 -31.76
N LYS A 9 18.75 -8.56 -31.37
CA LYS A 9 17.45 -9.21 -31.48
C LYS A 9 16.39 -8.51 -30.59
N GLY A 10 15.25 -8.19 -31.16
CA GLY A 10 14.15 -7.50 -30.48
C GLY A 10 14.47 -6.03 -30.16
N LEU A 11 14.15 -5.60 -28.95
CA LEU A 11 14.35 -4.23 -28.46
C LEU A 11 15.75 -3.98 -27.86
N ASN A 12 16.64 -4.96 -27.93
CA ASN A 12 17.99 -4.87 -27.38
C ASN A 12 18.92 -4.12 -28.35
N LYS A 13 19.70 -3.20 -27.81
CA LYS A 13 20.71 -2.43 -28.54
C LYS A 13 22.01 -2.39 -27.77
N ASP A 14 23.12 -2.48 -28.48
CA ASP A 14 24.44 -2.24 -27.93
C ASP A 14 25.00 -0.93 -28.51
N LEU A 15 25.41 -0.04 -27.62
CA LEU A 15 26.10 1.20 -27.98
C LEU A 15 27.58 1.00 -27.64
N LYS A 16 28.43 0.95 -28.66
CA LYS A 16 29.89 0.98 -28.49
C LYS A 16 30.32 2.43 -28.35
N VAL A 17 30.84 2.77 -27.17
CA VAL A 17 31.28 4.13 -26.84
C VAL A 17 32.77 4.16 -26.76
N PHE A 18 33.37 5.11 -27.50
CA PHE A 18 34.79 5.40 -27.48
C PHE A 18 35.01 6.82 -26.96
N VAL A 19 35.85 6.94 -25.92
CA VAL A 19 36.27 8.21 -25.32
C VAL A 19 37.79 8.35 -25.39
N ASP A 20 38.25 9.40 -26.03
CA ASP A 20 39.69 9.69 -26.22
C ASP A 20 40.38 9.89 -24.82
N LYS A 21 41.54 9.35 -24.68
CA LYS A 21 42.43 9.50 -23.48
C LYS A 21 42.66 10.98 -23.11
N LYS A 22 42.63 11.92 -24.08
CA LYS A 22 42.77 13.33 -23.79
C LYS A 22 41.62 13.83 -22.90
N THR A 23 40.40 13.38 -23.16
CA THR A 23 39.24 13.70 -22.36
C THR A 23 39.41 13.18 -20.93
N ILE A 24 39.85 11.93 -20.76
CA ILE A 24 40.12 11.35 -19.44
C ILE A 24 41.19 12.14 -18.70
N LYS A 25 42.30 12.51 -19.38
CA LYS A 25 43.35 13.34 -18.80
C LYS A 25 42.84 14.71 -18.32
N THR A 26 41.90 15.30 -19.04
CA THR A 26 41.29 16.57 -18.62
C THR A 26 40.55 16.39 -17.28
N TYR A 27 39.64 15.42 -17.20
CA TYR A 27 38.92 15.11 -15.96
C TYR A 27 39.85 14.73 -14.79
N MET A 28 40.91 13.96 -15.07
CA MET A 28 41.93 13.64 -14.09
C MET A 28 42.65 14.87 -13.57
N ASN A 29 43.00 15.81 -14.45
CA ASN A 29 43.67 17.06 -14.05
C ASN A 29 42.73 17.93 -13.18
N GLU A 30 41.50 18.08 -13.57
CA GLU A 30 40.48 18.80 -12.79
C GLU A 30 40.33 18.20 -11.40
N LYS A 31 40.24 16.87 -11.33
CA LYS A 31 40.08 16.18 -10.04
C LYS A 31 41.34 16.29 -9.18
N TYR A 32 42.55 16.25 -9.75
CA TYR A 32 43.77 16.50 -9.01
C TYR A 32 43.80 17.94 -8.42
N GLU A 33 43.37 18.95 -9.14
CA GLU A 33 43.30 20.31 -8.62
C GLU A 33 42.23 20.48 -7.52
N GLU A 34 41.13 19.74 -7.60
CA GLU A 34 40.11 19.66 -6.55
C GLU A 34 40.69 19.03 -5.28
N VAL A 35 41.26 17.81 -5.40
CA VAL A 35 41.82 17.06 -4.28
C VAL A 35 42.98 17.81 -3.63
N LYS A 36 43.83 18.51 -4.41
CA LYS A 36 44.94 19.36 -3.93
C LYS A 36 44.46 20.42 -2.95
N LYS A 37 43.26 20.99 -3.13
CA LYS A 37 42.67 21.99 -2.22
C LYS A 37 42.15 21.40 -0.93
N GLN A 38 41.72 20.14 -0.94
CA GLN A 38 41.05 19.47 0.17
C GLN A 38 42.00 18.65 1.07
N VAL A 39 43.10 18.13 0.50
CA VAL A 39 43.97 17.18 1.22
C VAL A 39 45.08 17.89 1.99
N ALA A 40 45.17 17.53 3.28
CA ALA A 40 46.29 17.90 4.15
C ALA A 40 47.27 16.70 4.28
N LEU A 41 48.46 16.82 3.70
CA LEU A 41 49.52 15.82 3.80
C LEU A 41 50.66 16.30 4.70
N LYS A 42 51.21 15.38 5.53
CA LYS A 42 52.34 15.69 6.38
C LYS A 42 53.53 16.19 5.52
N GLY A 43 54.06 17.35 5.84
CA GLY A 43 55.19 17.96 5.10
C GLY A 43 54.75 18.95 3.99
N PHE A 44 53.47 19.13 3.75
CA PHE A 44 52.98 20.08 2.73
C PHE A 44 51.86 20.96 3.29
N ARG A 45 51.92 22.28 2.92
CA ARG A 45 50.84 23.19 3.20
C ARG A 45 49.59 22.85 2.36
N PRO A 46 48.36 22.87 2.91
CA PRO A 46 47.16 22.66 2.15
C PRO A 46 47.10 23.50 0.85
N GLY A 47 46.79 22.87 -0.26
CA GLY A 47 46.78 23.49 -1.60
C GLY A 47 48.15 23.63 -2.29
N LYS A 48 49.28 23.19 -1.66
CA LYS A 48 50.60 23.27 -2.26
C LYS A 48 51.27 21.88 -2.46
N VAL A 49 50.51 20.81 -2.39
CA VAL A 49 50.98 19.46 -2.65
C VAL A 49 51.31 19.29 -4.14
N PRO A 50 52.54 18.81 -4.50
CA PRO A 50 52.89 18.51 -5.90
C PRO A 50 52.01 17.42 -6.49
N LYS A 51 51.66 17.55 -7.76
CA LYS A 51 50.76 16.62 -8.47
C LYS A 51 51.30 15.19 -8.49
N GLU A 52 52.62 15.02 -8.57
CA GLU A 52 53.28 13.70 -8.56
C GLU A 52 53.02 12.94 -7.27
N ILE A 53 53.03 13.64 -6.13
CA ILE A 53 52.75 13.05 -4.83
C ILE A 53 51.28 12.65 -4.72
N LEU A 54 50.38 13.52 -5.20
CA LEU A 54 48.95 13.21 -5.25
C LEU A 54 48.69 12.01 -6.15
N LYS A 55 49.33 11.95 -7.32
CA LYS A 55 49.23 10.81 -8.24
C LYS A 55 49.74 9.50 -7.59
N ARG A 56 50.84 9.56 -6.83
CA ARG A 56 51.40 8.37 -6.17
C ARG A 56 50.52 7.85 -5.04
N GLN A 57 49.89 8.74 -4.26
CA GLN A 57 49.10 8.36 -3.10
C GLN A 57 47.60 8.12 -3.43
N PHE A 58 47.04 8.91 -4.29
CA PHE A 58 45.58 8.92 -4.57
C PHE A 58 45.24 8.58 -6.02
N GLY A 59 46.24 8.34 -6.90
CA GLY A 59 46.02 8.16 -8.32
C GLY A 59 44.99 7.09 -8.66
N LYS A 60 45.05 5.93 -8.00
CA LYS A 60 44.07 4.84 -8.21
C LYS A 60 42.66 5.22 -7.81
N SER A 61 42.49 5.89 -6.64
CA SER A 61 41.17 6.33 -6.16
C SER A 61 40.60 7.41 -7.04
N ILE A 62 41.42 8.42 -7.37
CA ILE A 62 41.04 9.51 -8.27
C ILE A 62 40.65 8.99 -9.66
N TYR A 63 41.42 8.00 -10.18
CA TYR A 63 41.11 7.37 -11.46
C TYR A 63 39.74 6.65 -11.40
N GLY A 64 39.44 5.92 -10.32
CA GLY A 64 38.16 5.27 -10.12
C GLY A 64 36.99 6.29 -10.14
N GLU A 65 37.10 7.36 -9.35
CA GLU A 65 36.09 8.43 -9.30
C GLU A 65 35.90 9.14 -10.66
N VAL A 66 37.00 9.40 -11.36
CA VAL A 66 36.95 10.02 -12.70
C VAL A 66 36.34 9.05 -13.71
N LEU A 67 36.69 7.76 -13.66
CA LEU A 67 36.12 6.75 -14.54
C LEU A 67 34.61 6.66 -14.37
N ASP A 68 34.13 6.59 -13.12
CA ASP A 68 32.70 6.55 -12.82
C ASP A 68 31.97 7.80 -13.32
N LYS A 69 32.56 8.98 -13.11
CA LYS A 69 32.01 10.25 -13.59
C LYS A 69 31.93 10.27 -15.12
N VAL A 70 33.04 9.92 -15.80
CA VAL A 70 33.11 9.89 -17.27
C VAL A 70 32.11 8.87 -17.84
N LEU A 71 32.03 7.67 -17.27
CA LEU A 71 31.06 6.64 -17.66
C LEU A 71 29.63 7.15 -17.55
N LYS A 72 29.28 7.78 -16.41
CA LYS A 72 27.93 8.31 -16.18
C LYS A 72 27.55 9.39 -17.18
N GLU A 73 28.43 10.39 -17.36
CA GLU A 73 28.19 11.52 -18.27
C GLU A 73 28.14 11.09 -19.73
N THR A 74 29.12 10.26 -20.17
CA THR A 74 29.20 9.82 -21.57
C THR A 74 28.13 8.80 -21.92
N SER A 75 27.71 7.94 -21.00
CA SER A 75 26.60 7.02 -21.22
C SER A 75 25.27 7.77 -21.35
N THR A 76 25.00 8.73 -20.45
CA THR A 76 23.80 9.56 -20.55
C THR A 76 23.76 10.31 -21.87
N LYS A 77 24.90 10.93 -22.26
CA LYS A 77 25.00 11.63 -23.52
C LYS A 77 24.81 10.72 -24.73
N ALA A 78 25.40 9.53 -24.70
CA ALA A 78 25.26 8.55 -25.78
C ALA A 78 23.80 8.12 -25.99
N LEU A 79 23.04 7.91 -24.92
CA LEU A 79 21.63 7.55 -24.97
C LEU A 79 20.77 8.71 -25.48
N VAL A 80 21.00 9.93 -24.99
CA VAL A 80 20.24 11.13 -25.39
C VAL A 80 20.47 11.48 -26.86
N ASP A 81 21.75 11.51 -27.31
CA ASP A 81 22.13 11.86 -28.67
C ASP A 81 21.52 10.88 -29.71
N ASN A 82 21.39 9.61 -29.34
CA ASN A 82 20.80 8.56 -30.18
C ASN A 82 19.28 8.37 -29.93
N LYS A 83 18.64 9.20 -29.10
CA LYS A 83 17.21 9.17 -28.80
C LYS A 83 16.74 7.80 -28.26
N ILE A 84 17.62 7.10 -27.53
CA ILE A 84 17.33 5.80 -26.96
C ILE A 84 16.82 5.99 -25.52
N LYS A 85 15.60 5.53 -25.27
CA LYS A 85 15.00 5.49 -23.92
C LYS A 85 15.20 4.09 -23.33
N PRO A 86 16.10 3.91 -22.35
CA PRO A 86 16.38 2.59 -21.80
C PRO A 86 15.21 2.10 -20.94
N ALA A 87 14.80 0.85 -21.16
CA ALA A 87 13.86 0.12 -20.34
C ALA A 87 14.64 -0.63 -19.25
N GLY A 88 14.79 -0.02 -18.08
CA GLY A 88 15.62 -0.50 -16.98
C GLY A 88 17.03 0.07 -16.97
N GLN A 89 17.87 -0.41 -16.06
CA GLN A 89 19.24 0.08 -15.93
C GLN A 89 20.12 -0.47 -17.07
N PRO A 90 20.85 0.39 -17.81
CA PRO A 90 21.81 -0.04 -18.84
C PRO A 90 22.94 -0.86 -18.20
N LYS A 91 23.33 -1.95 -18.86
CA LYS A 91 24.53 -2.71 -18.48
C LYS A 91 25.74 -2.12 -19.19
N ILE A 92 26.78 -1.79 -18.41
CA ILE A 92 28.04 -1.25 -18.95
C ILE A 92 29.10 -2.34 -18.87
N ASP A 93 29.70 -2.66 -20.01
CA ASP A 93 30.79 -3.63 -20.13
C ASP A 93 32.05 -2.92 -20.62
N LEU A 94 33.05 -2.78 -19.74
CA LEU A 94 34.31 -2.12 -20.02
C LEU A 94 35.20 -3.04 -20.87
N LYS A 95 35.64 -2.57 -22.05
CA LYS A 95 36.53 -3.30 -22.94
C LYS A 95 37.98 -2.86 -22.83
N SER A 96 38.20 -1.54 -22.77
CA SER A 96 39.51 -0.94 -22.59
C SER A 96 39.43 0.25 -21.66
N HIS A 97 40.28 0.31 -20.67
CA HIS A 97 40.42 1.45 -19.77
C HIS A 97 41.83 1.58 -19.20
N GLY A 98 42.23 2.76 -18.77
CA GLY A 98 43.53 3.05 -18.16
C GLY A 98 43.87 4.54 -18.23
N GLU A 99 44.80 5.01 -17.36
CA GLU A 99 45.18 6.44 -17.31
C GLU A 99 45.74 6.96 -18.67
N ASP A 100 46.44 6.10 -19.42
CA ASP A 100 47.05 6.45 -20.70
C ASP A 100 46.45 5.70 -21.90
N LYS A 101 45.29 5.07 -21.71
CA LYS A 101 44.53 4.38 -22.75
C LYS A 101 43.25 5.10 -23.07
N ASP A 102 42.77 4.88 -24.26
CA ASP A 102 41.39 5.30 -24.62
C ASP A 102 40.39 4.43 -23.84
N LEU A 103 39.27 5.01 -23.45
CA LEU A 103 38.20 4.29 -22.79
C LEU A 103 37.23 3.76 -23.86
N GLU A 104 37.12 2.45 -23.90
CA GLU A 104 36.16 1.75 -24.73
C GLU A 104 35.23 0.90 -23.86
N TYR A 105 33.92 1.06 -24.06
CA TYR A 105 32.94 0.28 -23.36
C TYR A 105 31.69 0.10 -24.20
N ILE A 106 30.91 -0.91 -23.84
CA ILE A 106 29.62 -1.22 -24.47
C ILE A 106 28.51 -0.95 -23.47
N ILE A 107 27.50 -0.20 -23.91
CA ILE A 107 26.26 -0.01 -23.16
C ILE A 107 25.24 -0.95 -23.79
N SER A 108 24.84 -1.99 -23.09
CA SER A 108 23.75 -2.86 -23.51
C SER A 108 22.45 -2.33 -22.89
N VAL A 109 21.52 -1.95 -23.73
CA VAL A 109 20.22 -1.41 -23.35
C VAL A 109 19.10 -2.17 -24.03
N THR A 110 17.99 -2.27 -23.33
CA THR A 110 16.70 -2.66 -23.91
C THR A 110 15.86 -1.39 -24.07
N GLU A 111 15.34 -1.14 -25.26
CA GLU A 111 14.44 0.00 -25.49
C GLU A 111 13.04 -0.28 -24.96
N PHE A 112 12.30 0.78 -24.59
CA PHE A 112 10.88 0.63 -24.32
C PHE A 112 10.12 0.20 -25.57
N PRO A 113 9.17 -0.75 -25.45
CA PRO A 113 8.35 -1.17 -26.58
C PRO A 113 7.45 -0.03 -27.05
N LYS A 114 7.24 0.02 -28.37
CA LYS A 114 6.33 0.99 -28.97
C LYS A 114 4.89 0.61 -28.66
N VAL A 115 4.08 1.62 -28.39
CA VAL A 115 2.65 1.48 -28.10
C VAL A 115 1.86 2.07 -29.26
N GLU A 116 0.97 1.29 -29.85
CA GLU A 116 0.00 1.78 -30.84
C GLU A 116 -1.22 2.33 -30.09
N LEU A 117 -1.27 3.65 -29.95
CA LEU A 117 -2.41 4.33 -29.33
C LEU A 117 -3.58 4.38 -30.31
N LYS A 118 -4.75 3.94 -29.84
CA LYS A 118 -6.03 4.17 -30.52
C LYS A 118 -6.65 5.48 -30.07
N PRO A 119 -7.54 6.12 -30.89
CA PRO A 119 -8.25 7.32 -30.47
C PRO A 119 -8.98 7.11 -29.14
N ILE A 120 -8.76 8.00 -28.19
CA ILE A 120 -9.34 7.97 -26.83
C ILE A 120 -10.88 8.06 -26.89
N GLU A 121 -11.41 8.73 -27.91
CA GLU A 121 -12.84 8.92 -28.13
C GLU A 121 -13.64 7.61 -28.27
N ASN A 122 -12.92 6.50 -28.52
CA ASN A 122 -13.53 5.16 -28.59
C ASN A 122 -13.72 4.50 -27.22
N ILE A 123 -13.13 5.05 -26.16
CA ILE A 123 -13.29 4.55 -24.79
C ILE A 123 -14.68 4.97 -24.29
N LYS A 124 -15.44 4.00 -23.78
CA LYS A 124 -16.78 4.21 -23.19
C LYS A 124 -16.67 4.06 -21.68
N ILE A 125 -17.19 5.04 -20.95
CA ILE A 125 -17.13 5.06 -19.49
C ILE A 125 -18.53 5.28 -18.97
N ASP A 126 -18.98 4.39 -18.08
CA ASP A 126 -20.18 4.64 -17.29
C ASP A 126 -19.76 5.34 -15.98
N GLU A 127 -20.16 6.59 -15.82
CA GLU A 127 -19.96 7.37 -14.61
C GLU A 127 -21.25 7.34 -13.79
N TYR A 128 -21.14 6.80 -12.58
CA TYR A 128 -22.28 6.65 -11.71
C TYR A 128 -22.29 7.71 -10.61
N SER A 129 -23.48 8.28 -10.36
CA SER A 129 -23.74 9.13 -9.19
C SER A 129 -24.87 8.50 -8.37
N VAL A 130 -24.74 8.52 -7.04
CA VAL A 130 -25.74 7.92 -6.15
C VAL A 130 -26.72 8.99 -5.71
N LYS A 131 -28.02 8.74 -5.95
CA LYS A 131 -29.08 9.53 -5.35
C LYS A 131 -29.38 8.98 -3.96
N ILE A 132 -29.09 9.78 -2.93
CA ILE A 132 -29.31 9.40 -1.54
C ILE A 132 -30.75 9.72 -1.16
N ASP A 133 -31.50 8.70 -0.73
CA ASP A 133 -32.86 8.89 -0.17
C ASP A 133 -32.73 9.57 1.22
N PRO A 134 -33.51 10.62 1.51
CA PRO A 134 -33.54 11.23 2.84
C PRO A 134 -33.76 10.22 3.98
N LYS A 135 -34.50 9.14 3.72
CA LYS A 135 -34.71 8.05 4.68
C LYS A 135 -33.38 7.36 5.08
N GLU A 136 -32.43 7.25 4.18
CA GLU A 136 -31.12 6.65 4.48
C GLU A 136 -30.28 7.54 5.38
N THR A 137 -30.35 8.85 5.15
CA THR A 137 -29.72 9.83 6.03
C THR A 137 -30.30 9.75 7.44
N ASP A 138 -31.63 9.66 7.55
CA ASP A 138 -32.30 9.51 8.85
C ASP A 138 -31.96 8.18 9.54
N LEU A 139 -31.85 7.08 8.79
CA LEU A 139 -31.42 5.79 9.33
C LEU A 139 -29.99 5.87 9.86
N ARG A 140 -29.09 6.50 9.10
CA ARG A 140 -27.70 6.66 9.54
C ARG A 140 -27.58 7.52 10.80
N ILE A 141 -28.36 8.58 10.89
CA ILE A 141 -28.43 9.43 12.09
C ILE A 141 -28.94 8.62 13.29
N LYS A 142 -29.98 7.78 13.10
CA LYS A 142 -30.47 6.87 14.16
C LYS A 142 -29.43 5.85 14.60
N GLU A 143 -28.66 5.29 13.68
CA GLU A 143 -27.54 4.39 14.01
C GLU A 143 -26.46 5.11 14.82
N ILE A 144 -26.08 6.33 14.43
CA ILE A 144 -25.13 7.15 15.17
C ILE A 144 -25.67 7.43 16.58
N ALA A 145 -26.92 7.84 16.70
CA ALA A 145 -27.58 8.11 17.99
C ALA A 145 -27.65 6.87 18.87
N LYS A 146 -27.93 5.69 18.30
CA LYS A 146 -27.96 4.40 19.02
C LYS A 146 -26.57 3.99 19.51
N ASN A 147 -25.51 4.33 18.76
CA ASN A 147 -24.13 4.03 19.13
C ASN A 147 -23.52 5.07 20.09
N GLN A 148 -24.13 6.26 20.23
CA GLN A 148 -23.80 7.20 21.28
C GLN A 148 -24.37 6.69 22.61
N ASN A 149 -23.49 6.12 23.41
CA ASN A 149 -23.83 5.59 24.72
C ASN A 149 -24.03 6.74 25.72
N ASN A 150 -25.25 7.27 25.80
CA ASN A 150 -25.63 8.19 26.89
C ASN A 150 -26.07 7.38 28.09
N PHE A 151 -25.33 7.52 29.19
CA PHE A 151 -25.61 6.82 30.43
C PHE A 151 -25.97 7.82 31.52
N VAL A 152 -27.05 7.53 32.25
CA VAL A 152 -27.50 8.32 33.38
C VAL A 152 -27.41 7.46 34.66
N PRO A 153 -26.86 8.00 35.76
CA PRO A 153 -26.76 7.25 37.01
C PRO A 153 -28.11 6.67 37.44
N LYS A 154 -28.12 5.40 37.85
CA LYS A 154 -29.26 4.76 38.53
C LYS A 154 -29.26 5.17 39.97
N LYS A 155 -30.42 5.04 40.64
CA LYS A 155 -30.50 5.20 42.10
C LYS A 155 -29.70 4.11 42.79
N ASP A 156 -29.12 4.42 43.94
CA ASP A 156 -28.20 3.51 44.66
C ASP A 156 -28.77 2.12 44.92
N ASN A 157 -30.10 1.97 45.02
CA ASN A 157 -30.78 0.68 45.23
C ASN A 157 -31.21 -0.03 43.93
N GLU A 158 -31.05 0.58 42.78
CA GLU A 158 -31.44 -0.03 41.51
C GLU A 158 -30.38 -1.03 41.04
N LYS A 159 -30.82 -2.21 40.62
CA LYS A 159 -29.94 -3.28 40.11
C LYS A 159 -29.53 -2.99 38.65
N SER A 160 -28.33 -3.43 38.33
CA SER A 160 -27.84 -3.42 36.93
C SER A 160 -28.61 -4.41 36.07
N THR A 161 -28.86 -4.05 34.82
CA THR A 161 -29.50 -4.86 33.79
C THR A 161 -28.67 -4.84 32.51
N ASP A 162 -28.97 -5.73 31.58
CA ASP A 162 -28.30 -5.74 30.29
C ASP A 162 -28.48 -4.37 29.57
N GLY A 163 -27.41 -3.84 28.99
CA GLY A 163 -27.35 -2.52 28.38
C GLY A 163 -26.92 -1.40 29.34
N ASP A 164 -26.84 -1.64 30.64
CA ASP A 164 -26.33 -0.68 31.61
C ASP A 164 -24.80 -0.60 31.59
N LEU A 165 -24.26 0.55 31.95
CA LEU A 165 -22.84 0.74 32.17
C LEU A 165 -22.55 0.56 33.66
N VAL A 166 -21.64 -0.33 34.01
CA VAL A 166 -21.14 -0.55 35.35
C VAL A 166 -19.70 -0.08 35.45
N ALA A 167 -19.45 0.82 36.40
CA ALA A 167 -18.11 1.26 36.76
C ALA A 167 -17.69 0.53 38.05
N PHE A 168 -16.52 -0.10 38.05
CA PHE A 168 -16.03 -0.91 39.15
C PHE A 168 -14.52 -0.91 39.27
N ASP A 169 -14.04 -1.11 40.47
CA ASP A 169 -12.66 -1.49 40.73
C ASP A 169 -12.59 -3.01 40.83
N TYR A 170 -11.52 -3.62 40.36
CA TYR A 170 -11.36 -5.05 40.51
C TYR A 170 -9.95 -5.46 40.88
N LYS A 171 -9.87 -6.56 41.62
CA LYS A 171 -8.65 -7.32 41.89
C LYS A 171 -8.91 -8.78 41.55
N ALA A 172 -8.03 -9.36 40.71
CA ALA A 172 -8.12 -10.75 40.30
C ALA A 172 -6.87 -11.51 40.72
N THR A 173 -7.07 -12.78 41.10
CA THR A 173 -6.00 -13.70 41.48
C THR A 173 -6.16 -15.03 40.74
N ILE A 174 -5.03 -15.66 40.41
CA ILE A 174 -4.98 -17.03 39.87
C ILE A 174 -4.22 -17.87 40.88
N ASP A 175 -4.84 -18.98 41.36
CA ASP A 175 -4.25 -19.84 42.35
C ASP A 175 -3.75 -19.06 43.62
N TRP A 176 -4.55 -18.06 44.05
CA TRP A 176 -4.27 -17.16 45.18
C TRP A 176 -3.06 -16.25 45.02
N LYS A 177 -2.54 -16.09 43.80
CA LYS A 177 -1.42 -15.20 43.46
C LYS A 177 -1.89 -14.06 42.59
N ASP A 178 -1.38 -12.88 42.89
CA ASP A 178 -1.56 -11.71 42.05
C ASP A 178 -0.81 -11.90 40.73
N PHE A 179 -1.33 -11.36 39.63
CA PHE A 179 -0.73 -11.43 38.30
C PHE A 179 -0.82 -10.08 37.57
N THR A 180 0.07 -9.86 36.63
CA THR A 180 0.11 -8.61 35.88
C THR A 180 -1.16 -8.45 35.05
N GLY A 181 -1.88 -7.33 35.23
CA GLY A 181 -3.19 -7.09 34.63
C GLY A 181 -4.38 -7.62 35.47
N GLY A 182 -4.11 -8.20 36.66
CA GLY A 182 -5.12 -8.68 37.59
C GLY A 182 -5.80 -7.57 38.40
N GLU A 183 -5.46 -6.31 38.24
CA GLU A 183 -6.13 -5.20 38.92
C GLU A 183 -6.47 -4.05 38.00
N GLY A 184 -7.57 -3.38 38.24
CA GLY A 184 -7.99 -2.20 37.54
C GLY A 184 -8.89 -1.32 38.38
N LYS A 185 -8.76 -0.02 38.23
CA LYS A 185 -9.56 1.00 38.90
C LYS A 185 -10.43 1.74 37.93
N ASN A 186 -11.65 2.08 38.35
CA ASN A 186 -12.66 2.79 37.58
C ASN A 186 -12.86 2.18 36.17
N THR A 187 -12.84 0.85 36.13
CA THR A 187 -13.08 0.13 34.88
C THR A 187 -14.55 0.22 34.53
N GLN A 188 -14.87 0.53 33.27
CA GLN A 188 -16.23 0.73 32.82
C GLN A 188 -16.58 -0.28 31.73
N ILE A 189 -17.66 -1.03 31.93
CA ILE A 189 -18.17 -1.95 30.91
C ILE A 189 -19.67 -1.77 30.70
N VAL A 190 -20.13 -2.01 29.46
CA VAL A 190 -21.55 -2.06 29.13
C VAL A 190 -21.98 -3.51 29.13
N LEU A 191 -22.91 -3.86 30.03
CA LEU A 191 -23.38 -5.23 30.21
C LEU A 191 -24.07 -5.78 28.94
N GLY A 192 -23.87 -7.07 28.68
CA GLY A 192 -24.47 -7.76 27.53
C GLY A 192 -23.71 -7.64 26.19
N LYS A 193 -22.54 -6.98 26.17
CA LYS A 193 -21.69 -6.87 24.96
C LYS A 193 -20.47 -7.78 24.99
N ASP A 194 -20.19 -8.45 26.11
CA ASP A 194 -19.03 -9.35 26.33
C ASP A 194 -17.67 -8.73 25.86
N LEU A 195 -17.49 -7.42 26.10
CA LEU A 195 -16.33 -6.66 25.59
C LEU A 195 -15.07 -6.82 26.46
N PHE A 196 -15.20 -7.25 27.71
CA PHE A 196 -14.07 -7.39 28.63
C PHE A 196 -13.53 -8.82 28.60
N ILE A 197 -14.20 -9.73 29.31
CA ILE A 197 -13.88 -11.18 29.31
C ILE A 197 -15.21 -11.91 29.11
N LYS A 198 -15.24 -12.91 28.26
CA LYS A 198 -16.45 -13.64 27.92
C LYS A 198 -17.13 -14.20 29.19
N GLY A 199 -18.38 -13.82 29.38
CA GLY A 199 -19.18 -14.22 30.52
C GLY A 199 -18.97 -13.37 31.79
N PHE A 200 -18.08 -12.36 31.75
CA PHE A 200 -17.87 -11.41 32.86
C PHE A 200 -19.10 -10.54 33.10
N ASP A 201 -19.69 -10.03 32.00
CA ASP A 201 -20.89 -9.19 32.03
C ASP A 201 -22.05 -9.83 32.78
N LYS A 202 -22.24 -11.16 32.59
CA LYS A 202 -23.30 -11.92 33.28
C LYS A 202 -23.15 -11.93 34.77
N GLN A 203 -21.91 -11.88 35.27
CA GLN A 203 -21.64 -11.86 36.70
C GLN A 203 -21.94 -10.50 37.33
N LEU A 204 -21.86 -9.42 36.54
CA LEU A 204 -22.17 -8.08 36.98
C LEU A 204 -23.62 -7.67 36.71
N THR A 205 -24.45 -8.54 36.14
CA THR A 205 -25.89 -8.34 36.03
C THR A 205 -26.55 -8.53 37.40
N GLY A 206 -27.38 -7.57 37.80
CA GLY A 206 -28.11 -7.59 39.07
C GLY A 206 -27.36 -6.98 40.25
N VAL A 207 -26.17 -6.41 40.06
CA VAL A 207 -25.41 -5.72 41.13
C VAL A 207 -25.92 -4.29 41.33
N LYS A 208 -25.65 -3.73 42.51
CA LYS A 208 -25.97 -2.36 42.89
C LYS A 208 -24.70 -1.55 43.12
N LYS A 209 -24.84 -0.23 43.19
CA LYS A 209 -23.77 0.66 43.61
C LYS A 209 -23.29 0.31 45.04
N ASN A 210 -21.97 0.40 45.25
CA ASN A 210 -21.27 0.06 46.51
C ASN A 210 -21.46 -1.40 46.96
N GLU A 211 -21.71 -2.33 46.03
CA GLU A 211 -21.79 -3.76 46.28
C GLU A 211 -20.45 -4.43 45.90
N ASP A 212 -19.96 -5.30 46.76
CA ASP A 212 -18.81 -6.14 46.46
C ASP A 212 -19.28 -7.46 45.86
N LYS A 213 -18.71 -7.82 44.70
CA LYS A 213 -19.02 -9.06 44.00
C LYS A 213 -17.78 -9.88 43.76
N THR A 214 -17.82 -11.14 44.22
CA THR A 214 -16.72 -12.08 43.96
C THR A 214 -17.21 -13.22 43.09
N PHE A 215 -16.46 -13.51 42.00
CA PHE A 215 -16.79 -14.58 41.07
C PHE A 215 -15.57 -15.06 40.30
N ASP A 216 -15.68 -16.24 39.71
CA ASP A 216 -14.64 -16.86 38.91
C ASP A 216 -14.95 -16.72 37.41
N VAL A 217 -13.94 -16.33 36.62
CA VAL A 217 -14.03 -16.27 35.15
C VAL A 217 -12.81 -16.93 34.55
N THR A 218 -13.02 -17.63 33.43
CA THR A 218 -11.91 -18.22 32.66
C THR A 218 -11.33 -17.20 31.70
N LEU A 219 -10.03 -16.96 31.81
CA LEU A 219 -9.32 -16.05 30.88
C LEU A 219 -9.32 -16.63 29.46
N PRO A 220 -9.44 -15.79 28.42
CA PRO A 220 -9.49 -16.25 27.04
C PRO A 220 -8.16 -16.87 26.59
N GLU A 221 -8.21 -17.71 25.57
CA GLU A 221 -7.02 -18.31 24.94
C GLU A 221 -6.08 -17.23 24.34
N SER A 222 -6.66 -16.11 23.90
CA SER A 222 -5.95 -14.95 23.36
C SER A 222 -5.37 -14.01 24.42
N TYR A 223 -5.33 -14.42 25.70
CA TYR A 223 -4.78 -13.56 26.75
C TYR A 223 -3.30 -13.24 26.48
N PRO A 224 -2.83 -11.99 26.66
CA PRO A 224 -1.48 -11.57 26.28
C PRO A 224 -0.35 -12.43 26.85
N GLN A 225 -0.55 -12.92 28.07
CA GLN A 225 0.40 -13.81 28.74
C GLN A 225 -0.08 -15.26 28.61
N LYS A 226 0.59 -16.05 27.77
CA LYS A 226 0.23 -17.45 27.46
C LYS A 226 0.12 -18.35 28.69
N GLU A 227 0.86 -18.05 29.75
CA GLU A 227 0.84 -18.81 31.01
C GLU A 227 -0.46 -18.67 31.81
N PHE A 228 -1.27 -17.62 31.52
CA PHE A 228 -2.57 -17.38 32.14
C PHE A 228 -3.75 -17.69 31.23
N ALA A 229 -3.50 -17.96 29.96
CA ALA A 229 -4.53 -18.35 29.00
C ALA A 229 -5.29 -19.62 29.50
N ASN A 230 -6.62 -19.59 29.32
CA ASN A 230 -7.53 -20.66 29.76
C ASN A 230 -7.53 -21.01 31.28
N LYS A 231 -6.86 -20.20 32.11
CA LYS A 231 -6.92 -20.39 33.59
C LYS A 231 -8.12 -19.68 34.18
N LYS A 232 -8.64 -20.24 35.28
CA LYS A 232 -9.68 -19.60 36.08
C LYS A 232 -9.04 -18.53 36.94
N ALA A 233 -9.55 -17.32 36.87
CA ALA A 233 -9.16 -16.22 37.73
C ALA A 233 -10.34 -15.83 38.60
N LYS A 234 -10.06 -15.61 39.87
CA LYS A 234 -11.05 -15.17 40.88
C LYS A 234 -10.99 -13.64 40.92
N PHE A 235 -12.11 -13.02 40.58
CA PHE A 235 -12.28 -11.58 40.60
C PHE A 235 -13.03 -11.13 41.83
N VAL A 236 -12.54 -10.09 42.48
CA VAL A 236 -13.22 -9.33 43.52
C VAL A 236 -13.47 -7.95 42.94
N CYS A 237 -14.72 -7.59 42.77
CA CYS A 237 -15.12 -6.33 42.13
C CYS A 237 -15.89 -5.49 43.15
N GLU A 238 -15.48 -4.22 43.33
CA GLU A 238 -16.19 -3.18 44.06
C GLU A 238 -16.95 -2.31 43.08
N ILE A 239 -18.28 -2.26 43.16
CA ILE A 239 -19.13 -1.54 42.23
C ILE A 239 -19.20 -0.07 42.63
N LEU A 240 -18.59 0.80 41.83
CA LEU A 240 -18.55 2.24 42.07
C LEU A 240 -19.86 2.96 41.63
N GLU A 241 -20.36 2.59 40.44
CA GLU A 241 -21.53 3.25 39.86
C GLU A 241 -22.25 2.34 38.87
N VAL A 242 -23.57 2.43 38.83
CA VAL A 242 -24.41 1.80 37.80
C VAL A 242 -25.19 2.88 37.08
N LYS A 243 -25.03 2.92 35.74
CA LYS A 243 -25.70 3.89 34.88
C LYS A 243 -26.59 3.15 33.90
N LYS A 244 -27.85 3.60 33.76
CA LYS A 244 -28.75 3.08 32.73
C LYS A 244 -28.47 3.74 31.37
N SER A 245 -28.53 2.96 30.32
CA SER A 245 -28.55 3.49 28.96
C SER A 245 -29.79 4.35 28.74
N MET A 246 -29.60 5.51 28.20
CA MET A 246 -30.69 6.40 27.80
C MET A 246 -30.64 6.60 26.29
N GLU A 247 -31.78 6.46 25.66
CA GLU A 247 -31.89 6.75 24.22
C GLU A 247 -31.49 8.20 23.95
N THR A 248 -30.54 8.39 23.05
CA THR A 248 -30.11 9.71 22.62
C THR A 248 -31.23 10.37 21.85
N LYS A 249 -31.75 11.49 22.35
CA LYS A 249 -32.71 12.31 21.59
C LYS A 249 -32.00 12.93 20.38
N ILE A 250 -32.58 12.73 19.20
CA ILE A 250 -32.09 13.31 17.95
C ILE A 250 -32.69 14.71 17.84
N ASP A 251 -31.93 15.68 18.38
CA ASP A 251 -32.31 17.11 18.39
C ASP A 251 -31.11 17.97 17.97
N ASP A 252 -31.26 19.29 18.02
CA ASP A 252 -30.20 20.22 17.66
C ASP A 252 -28.97 20.13 18.60
N ASN A 253 -29.13 19.70 19.86
CA ASN A 253 -28.05 19.51 20.78
C ASN A 253 -27.21 18.29 20.37
N PHE A 254 -27.90 17.22 19.96
CA PHE A 254 -27.22 16.05 19.38
C PHE A 254 -26.42 16.42 18.14
N ALA A 255 -27.00 17.24 17.24
CA ALA A 255 -26.31 17.72 16.04
C ALA A 255 -25.07 18.57 16.38
N LYS A 256 -25.16 19.47 17.37
CA LYS A 256 -24.03 20.28 17.86
C LYS A 256 -22.92 19.43 18.44
N ASN A 257 -23.24 18.38 19.19
CA ASN A 257 -22.26 17.44 19.73
C ASN A 257 -21.48 16.69 18.62
N LEU A 258 -22.08 16.55 17.43
CA LEU A 258 -21.45 15.98 16.23
C LEU A 258 -20.78 17.03 15.33
N GLY A 259 -20.73 18.30 15.75
CA GLY A 259 -20.06 19.38 15.03
C GLY A 259 -20.92 20.07 13.96
N ALA A 260 -22.22 19.77 13.90
CA ALA A 260 -23.19 20.45 13.04
C ALA A 260 -23.81 21.66 13.75
N LYS A 261 -24.42 22.59 13.00
CA LYS A 261 -25.12 23.77 13.55
C LYS A 261 -26.47 23.42 14.16
N ASP A 262 -27.22 22.59 13.48
CA ASP A 262 -28.53 22.09 13.82
C ASP A 262 -28.80 20.73 13.16
N LEU A 263 -29.98 20.15 13.37
CA LEU A 263 -30.33 18.84 12.82
C LEU A 263 -30.37 18.83 11.27
N ASN A 264 -30.75 19.95 10.64
CA ASN A 264 -30.79 20.05 9.18
C ASN A 264 -29.38 20.07 8.61
N ASP A 265 -28.49 20.82 9.22
CA ASP A 265 -27.04 20.84 8.85
C ASP A 265 -26.42 19.45 9.03
N LEU A 266 -26.74 18.74 10.14
CA LEU A 266 -26.30 17.36 10.35
C LEU A 266 -26.76 16.43 9.21
N LYS A 267 -28.03 16.55 8.78
CA LYS A 267 -28.56 15.76 7.64
C LYS A 267 -27.78 16.02 6.35
N VAL A 268 -27.46 17.28 6.08
CA VAL A 268 -26.66 17.66 4.90
C VAL A 268 -25.24 17.08 5.00
N LEU A 269 -24.59 17.19 6.15
CA LEU A 269 -23.25 16.65 6.36
C LEU A 269 -23.20 15.13 6.22
N ILE A 270 -24.17 14.41 6.80
CA ILE A 270 -24.25 12.95 6.70
C ILE A 270 -24.58 12.52 5.26
N SER A 271 -25.51 13.21 4.59
CA SER A 271 -25.84 12.94 3.19
C SER A 271 -24.60 13.14 2.30
N LYS A 272 -23.85 14.23 2.52
CA LYS A 272 -22.59 14.48 1.82
C LYS A 272 -21.55 13.39 2.10
N GLN A 273 -21.38 12.98 3.35
CA GLN A 273 -20.45 11.92 3.73
C GLN A 273 -20.77 10.59 3.03
N ILE A 274 -22.05 10.20 3.00
CA ILE A 274 -22.51 8.99 2.30
C ILE A 274 -22.20 9.11 0.80
N ASN A 275 -22.51 10.27 0.20
CA ASN A 275 -22.26 10.52 -1.22
C ASN A 275 -20.77 10.45 -1.56
N ASP A 276 -19.92 11.09 -0.77
CA ASP A 276 -18.46 11.09 -0.97
C ASP A 276 -17.88 9.68 -0.84
N GLN A 277 -18.38 8.85 0.07
CA GLN A 277 -17.98 7.46 0.22
C GLN A 277 -18.28 6.64 -1.06
N TYR A 278 -19.52 6.74 -1.59
CA TYR A 278 -19.89 6.05 -2.83
C TYR A 278 -19.14 6.62 -4.03
N LYS A 279 -18.97 7.94 -4.10
CA LYS A 279 -18.25 8.61 -5.19
C LYS A 279 -16.84 8.08 -5.34
N ASN A 280 -16.08 8.01 -4.25
CA ASN A 280 -14.70 7.49 -4.30
C ASN A 280 -14.65 6.04 -4.83
N SER A 281 -15.57 5.19 -4.37
CA SER A 281 -15.64 3.79 -4.82
C SER A 281 -16.07 3.66 -6.29
N LEU A 282 -17.04 4.49 -6.73
CA LEU A 282 -17.52 4.50 -8.12
C LEU A 282 -16.50 5.15 -9.07
N ASP A 283 -15.74 6.14 -8.61
CA ASP A 283 -14.61 6.70 -9.38
C ASP A 283 -13.51 5.66 -9.58
N ALA A 284 -13.19 4.87 -8.56
CA ALA A 284 -12.27 3.74 -8.70
C ALA A 284 -12.80 2.69 -9.69
N PHE A 285 -14.10 2.39 -9.65
CA PHE A 285 -14.75 1.52 -10.64
C PHE A 285 -14.63 2.06 -12.08
N SER A 286 -14.87 3.38 -12.26
CA SER A 286 -14.74 4.03 -13.55
C SER A 286 -13.28 4.01 -14.06
N LYS A 287 -12.29 4.21 -13.17
CA LYS A 287 -10.87 4.02 -13.49
C LYS A 287 -10.59 2.59 -13.96
N ASN A 288 -11.11 1.59 -13.29
CA ASN A 288 -10.96 0.18 -13.70
C ASN A 288 -11.59 -0.11 -15.05
N GLN A 289 -12.72 0.52 -15.41
CA GLN A 289 -13.30 0.40 -16.77
C GLN A 289 -12.36 0.94 -17.84
N ILE A 290 -11.69 2.08 -17.57
CA ILE A 290 -10.69 2.64 -18.48
C ILE A 290 -9.52 1.66 -18.61
N LEU A 291 -8.95 1.20 -17.49
CA LEU A 291 -7.80 0.30 -17.48
C LEU A 291 -8.08 -1.00 -18.26
N LYS A 292 -9.25 -1.61 -18.08
CA LYS A 292 -9.66 -2.80 -18.85
C LYS A 292 -9.74 -2.55 -20.35
N GLN A 293 -10.19 -1.37 -20.79
CA GLN A 293 -10.29 -1.04 -22.21
C GLN A 293 -8.92 -0.73 -22.83
N ILE A 294 -8.05 0.00 -22.11
CA ILE A 294 -6.69 0.30 -22.60
C ILE A 294 -5.79 -0.95 -22.58
N GLU A 295 -6.02 -1.90 -21.68
CA GLU A 295 -5.29 -3.17 -21.63
C GLU A 295 -5.41 -3.97 -22.94
N ASN A 296 -6.50 -3.79 -23.70
CA ASN A 296 -6.70 -4.43 -25.00
C ASN A 296 -5.92 -3.77 -26.15
N LEU A 297 -5.24 -2.65 -25.90
CA LEU A 297 -4.40 -2.02 -26.92
C LEU A 297 -3.16 -2.88 -27.20
N LYS A 298 -2.69 -2.82 -28.44
CA LYS A 298 -1.49 -3.55 -28.84
C LYS A 298 -0.23 -2.84 -28.33
N VAL A 299 0.61 -3.60 -27.68
CA VAL A 299 1.96 -3.21 -27.25
C VAL A 299 2.92 -4.23 -27.87
N GLU A 300 4.06 -3.80 -28.38
CA GLU A 300 5.13 -4.69 -28.80
C GLU A 300 5.56 -5.61 -27.63
N GLU A 301 6.37 -6.63 -27.92
CA GLU A 301 6.82 -7.59 -26.92
C GLU A 301 7.49 -6.89 -25.73
N ILE A 302 7.00 -7.18 -24.51
CA ILE A 302 7.55 -6.62 -23.27
C ILE A 302 8.84 -7.33 -22.94
N PRO A 303 9.96 -6.61 -22.74
CA PRO A 303 11.24 -7.21 -22.40
C PRO A 303 11.21 -8.00 -21.07
N GLU A 304 11.87 -9.17 -21.06
CA GLU A 304 11.90 -10.04 -19.88
C GLU A 304 12.53 -9.38 -18.65
N ASN A 305 13.57 -8.58 -18.85
CA ASN A 305 14.22 -7.84 -17.76
C ASN A 305 13.28 -6.88 -17.02
N LEU A 306 12.32 -6.25 -17.72
CA LEU A 306 11.29 -5.42 -17.09
C LEU A 306 10.32 -6.29 -16.28
N VAL A 307 9.96 -7.47 -16.81
CA VAL A 307 9.06 -8.39 -16.12
C VAL A 307 9.70 -8.89 -14.83
N GLU A 308 11.00 -9.24 -14.87
CA GLU A 308 11.74 -9.67 -13.68
C GLU A 308 11.79 -8.57 -12.61
N GLN A 309 12.16 -7.34 -13.00
CA GLN A 309 12.18 -6.20 -12.08
C GLN A 309 10.81 -5.92 -11.46
N GLU A 310 9.74 -6.00 -12.24
CA GLU A 310 8.39 -5.78 -11.74
C GLU A 310 7.92 -6.92 -10.81
N VAL A 311 8.35 -8.17 -11.06
CA VAL A 311 8.09 -9.28 -10.15
C VAL A 311 8.78 -9.04 -8.81
N ASP A 312 10.01 -8.55 -8.80
CA ASP A 312 10.73 -8.20 -7.56
C ASP A 312 10.00 -7.10 -6.77
N VAL A 313 9.45 -6.10 -7.48
CA VAL A 313 8.61 -5.05 -6.88
C VAL A 313 7.30 -5.60 -6.30
N LEU A 314 6.72 -6.61 -6.94
CA LEU A 314 5.48 -7.24 -6.47
C LEU A 314 5.68 -8.19 -5.28
N THR A 315 6.91 -8.63 -5.03
CA THR A 315 7.21 -9.68 -4.04
C THR A 315 8.33 -9.30 -3.05
N PRO A 316 8.35 -8.08 -2.47
CA PRO A 316 9.52 -7.56 -1.72
C PRO A 316 9.84 -8.35 -0.45
N GLU A 317 8.86 -9.02 0.17
CA GLU A 317 9.03 -9.75 1.44
C GLU A 317 8.69 -11.25 1.32
N MET A 318 8.46 -11.75 0.11
CA MET A 318 8.07 -13.14 -0.10
C MET A 318 9.29 -14.06 -0.14
N LYS A 319 9.13 -15.28 0.35
CA LYS A 319 10.18 -16.30 0.27
C LYS A 319 10.32 -16.83 -1.17
N GLU A 320 11.56 -17.07 -1.58
CA GLU A 320 11.86 -17.56 -2.94
C GLU A 320 11.05 -18.80 -3.36
N ASP A 321 10.75 -19.71 -2.43
CA ASP A 321 9.97 -20.91 -2.71
C ASP A 321 8.51 -20.62 -3.06
N GLU A 322 7.93 -19.59 -2.45
CA GLU A 322 6.56 -19.14 -2.74
C GLU A 322 6.50 -18.39 -4.08
N ILE A 323 7.54 -17.60 -4.38
CA ILE A 323 7.70 -16.94 -5.68
C ILE A 323 7.82 -17.97 -6.79
N LYS A 324 8.66 -19.01 -6.61
CA LYS A 324 8.84 -20.09 -7.60
C LYS A 324 7.56 -20.87 -7.85
N LYS A 325 6.75 -21.14 -6.80
CA LYS A 325 5.45 -21.85 -6.94
C LYS A 325 4.43 -21.07 -7.76
N ASN A 326 4.44 -19.74 -7.65
CA ASN A 326 3.47 -18.84 -8.28
C ASN A 326 4.08 -17.99 -9.40
N LYS A 327 5.27 -18.34 -9.89
CA LYS A 327 6.05 -17.54 -10.85
C LYS A 327 5.24 -17.07 -12.05
N LYS A 328 4.50 -17.98 -12.69
CA LYS A 328 3.66 -17.64 -13.85
C LYS A 328 2.58 -16.60 -13.56
N ASN A 329 1.99 -16.63 -12.37
CA ASN A 329 0.97 -15.67 -11.95
C ASN A 329 1.60 -14.29 -11.74
N PHE A 330 2.76 -14.24 -11.04
CA PHE A 330 3.48 -12.98 -10.84
C PHE A 330 3.97 -12.38 -12.16
N GLU A 331 4.51 -13.20 -13.07
CA GLU A 331 4.91 -12.74 -14.40
C GLU A 331 3.73 -12.18 -15.22
N GLN A 332 2.55 -12.79 -15.14
CA GLN A 332 1.34 -12.28 -15.81
C GLN A 332 0.89 -10.96 -15.20
N LYS A 333 0.86 -10.86 -13.86
CA LYS A 333 0.54 -9.60 -13.17
C LYS A 333 1.55 -8.50 -13.50
N ALA A 334 2.84 -8.83 -13.51
CA ALA A 334 3.92 -7.92 -13.89
C ALA A 334 3.75 -7.43 -15.34
N LYS A 335 3.57 -8.33 -16.29
CA LYS A 335 3.33 -7.98 -17.71
C LYS A 335 2.13 -7.07 -17.89
N ARG A 336 1.04 -7.34 -17.17
CA ARG A 336 -0.17 -6.52 -17.19
C ARG A 336 0.11 -5.10 -16.67
N ARG A 337 0.78 -4.98 -15.52
CA ARG A 337 1.13 -3.66 -14.95
C ARG A 337 2.06 -2.87 -15.86
N ILE A 338 3.11 -3.50 -16.38
CA ILE A 338 4.03 -2.88 -17.33
C ILE A 338 3.28 -2.41 -18.57
N LYS A 339 2.42 -3.26 -19.14
CA LYS A 339 1.63 -2.92 -20.32
C LYS A 339 0.78 -1.69 -20.10
N ILE A 340 0.05 -1.64 -18.99
CA ILE A 340 -0.79 -0.49 -18.62
C ILE A 340 0.08 0.76 -18.44
N GLY A 341 1.18 0.68 -17.71
CA GLY A 341 2.11 1.78 -17.51
C GLY A 341 2.68 2.34 -18.80
N LEU A 342 3.08 1.47 -19.74
CA LEU A 342 3.56 1.87 -21.07
C LEU A 342 2.49 2.61 -21.87
N ILE A 343 1.25 2.14 -21.85
CA ILE A 343 0.13 2.77 -22.55
C ILE A 343 -0.17 4.14 -21.94
N LEU A 344 -0.26 4.22 -20.61
CA LEU A 344 -0.49 5.48 -19.91
C LEU A 344 0.63 6.48 -20.17
N ASN A 345 1.89 6.05 -20.10
CA ASN A 345 3.03 6.93 -20.44
C ASN A 345 2.97 7.43 -21.88
N ALA A 346 2.63 6.58 -22.84
CA ALA A 346 2.48 6.98 -24.24
C ALA A 346 1.36 8.02 -24.41
N PHE A 347 0.22 7.87 -23.70
CA PHE A 347 -0.83 8.89 -23.68
C PHE A 347 -0.35 10.21 -23.07
N GLY A 348 0.37 10.12 -21.95
CA GLY A 348 0.92 11.29 -21.27
C GLY A 348 1.91 12.06 -22.14
N GLU A 349 2.84 11.37 -22.81
CA GLU A 349 3.80 11.98 -23.73
C GLU A 349 3.11 12.63 -24.95
N GLN A 350 2.15 11.93 -25.57
CA GLN A 350 1.40 12.45 -26.71
C GLN A 350 0.65 13.74 -26.37
N ASN A 351 0.12 13.84 -25.14
CA ASN A 351 -0.65 14.99 -24.68
C ASN A 351 0.17 15.98 -23.84
N LYS A 352 1.49 15.80 -23.74
CA LYS A 352 2.42 16.67 -22.99
C LYS A 352 2.00 16.87 -21.53
N VAL A 353 1.57 15.80 -20.89
CA VAL A 353 1.20 15.82 -19.46
C VAL A 353 2.47 15.93 -18.62
N HIS A 354 2.52 16.94 -17.76
CA HIS A 354 3.62 17.13 -16.82
C HIS A 354 3.08 17.31 -15.40
N VAL A 355 3.84 16.86 -14.41
CA VAL A 355 3.56 17.10 -12.99
C VAL A 355 4.48 18.21 -12.50
N HIS A 356 3.88 19.28 -12.00
CA HIS A 356 4.60 20.42 -11.44
C HIS A 356 4.85 20.22 -9.95
N GLU A 357 5.90 20.86 -9.44
CA GLU A 357 6.30 20.74 -8.02
C GLU A 357 5.20 21.20 -7.04
N ASN A 358 4.43 22.21 -7.43
CA ASN A 358 3.30 22.70 -6.64
C ASN A 358 2.17 21.65 -6.48
N GLU A 359 1.99 20.75 -7.43
CA GLU A 359 1.00 19.67 -7.35
C GLU A 359 1.44 18.59 -6.35
N ILE A 360 2.75 18.29 -6.33
CA ILE A 360 3.32 17.37 -5.33
C ILE A 360 3.14 17.95 -3.93
N GLN A 361 3.48 19.23 -3.76
CA GLN A 361 3.30 19.92 -2.47
C GLN A 361 1.84 19.98 -2.05
N ALA A 362 0.90 20.20 -2.98
CA ALA A 362 -0.53 20.19 -2.69
C ALA A 362 -1.01 18.82 -2.19
N GLU A 363 -0.53 17.73 -2.79
CA GLU A 363 -0.90 16.37 -2.35
C GLU A 363 -0.30 16.02 -0.98
N ILE A 364 0.95 16.42 -0.72
CA ILE A 364 1.56 16.30 0.61
C ILE A 364 0.74 17.09 1.64
N GLN A 365 0.32 18.32 1.34
CA GLN A 365 -0.53 19.14 2.21
C GLN A 365 -1.89 18.49 2.50
N LYS A 366 -2.45 17.79 1.52
CA LYS A 366 -3.70 17.05 1.68
C LYS A 366 -3.52 15.87 2.65
N GLN A 367 -2.40 15.14 2.54
CA GLN A 367 -2.07 14.06 3.48
C GLN A 367 -1.83 14.60 4.90
N LEU A 368 -1.16 15.75 5.05
CA LEU A 368 -0.98 16.40 6.34
C LEU A 368 -2.31 16.73 7.02
N LYS A 369 -3.30 17.22 6.27
CA LYS A 369 -4.65 17.50 6.79
C LYS A 369 -5.40 16.23 7.24
N MET A 370 -5.07 15.07 6.67
CA MET A 370 -5.66 13.78 7.06
C MET A 370 -5.02 13.18 8.32
N MET A 371 -3.82 13.66 8.72
CA MET A 371 -3.05 13.15 9.86
C MET A 371 -2.71 14.27 10.86
N PRO A 372 -3.70 14.91 11.50
CA PRO A 372 -3.47 16.02 12.42
C PRO A 372 -2.61 15.58 13.61
N GLY A 373 -1.62 16.42 13.96
CA GLY A 373 -0.64 16.12 15.01
C GLY A 373 0.58 15.29 14.58
N GLN A 374 0.62 14.83 13.31
CA GLN A 374 1.76 14.09 12.77
C GLN A 374 2.46 14.82 11.59
N GLU A 375 2.20 16.10 11.44
CA GLU A 375 2.66 16.90 10.30
C GLU A 375 4.18 16.83 10.13
N LYS A 376 4.91 16.89 11.25
CA LYS A 376 6.38 16.80 11.23
C LYS A 376 6.87 15.43 10.75
N ILE A 377 6.20 14.36 11.15
CA ILE A 377 6.58 12.99 10.75
C ILE A 377 6.41 12.82 9.25
N VAL A 378 5.29 13.27 8.68
CA VAL A 378 5.01 13.19 7.24
C VAL A 378 6.00 14.03 6.44
N MET A 379 6.30 15.28 6.88
CA MET A 379 7.29 16.13 6.21
C MET A 379 8.69 15.52 6.25
N ASP A 380 9.14 15.03 7.41
CA ASP A 380 10.44 14.37 7.57
C ASP A 380 10.55 13.11 6.71
N TYR A 381 9.44 12.37 6.56
CA TYR A 381 9.39 11.18 5.71
C TYR A 381 9.71 11.50 4.25
N TYR A 382 9.03 12.48 3.64
CA TYR A 382 9.28 12.88 2.25
C TYR A 382 10.65 13.53 2.05
N GLN A 383 11.16 14.29 3.03
CA GLN A 383 12.49 14.90 2.94
C GLN A 383 13.61 13.85 2.99
N LYS A 384 13.45 12.80 3.81
CA LYS A 384 14.46 11.75 3.97
C LYS A 384 14.39 10.68 2.88
N ASN A 385 13.27 10.56 2.19
CA ASN A 385 13.02 9.53 1.18
C ASN A 385 12.63 10.16 -0.17
N PRO A 386 13.59 10.63 -0.97
CA PRO A 386 13.30 11.21 -2.30
C PRO A 386 12.55 10.24 -3.24
N SER A 387 12.78 8.92 -3.11
CA SER A 387 12.08 7.88 -3.86
C SER A 387 10.56 7.91 -3.65
N GLU A 388 10.11 8.27 -2.44
CA GLU A 388 8.68 8.39 -2.13
C GLU A 388 8.05 9.62 -2.80
N THR A 389 8.82 10.70 -2.91
CA THR A 389 8.40 11.89 -3.67
C THR A 389 8.26 11.55 -5.16
N ASP A 390 9.18 10.74 -5.71
CA ASP A 390 9.09 10.29 -7.11
C ASP A 390 7.91 9.31 -7.30
N ALA A 391 7.64 8.43 -6.35
CA ALA A 391 6.45 7.58 -6.37
C ALA A 391 5.16 8.41 -6.34
N LEU A 392 5.09 9.44 -5.48
CA LEU A 392 3.97 10.37 -5.43
C LEU A 392 3.79 11.14 -6.76
N ARG A 393 4.89 11.58 -7.37
CA ARG A 393 4.90 12.20 -8.71
C ARG A 393 4.30 11.25 -9.75
N GLY A 394 4.67 9.95 -9.69
CA GLY A 394 4.10 8.91 -10.56
C GLY A 394 2.60 8.77 -10.40
N THR A 395 2.11 8.75 -9.16
CA THR A 395 0.67 8.67 -8.85
C THR A 395 -0.10 9.89 -9.40
N ILE A 396 0.42 11.10 -9.17
CA ILE A 396 -0.20 12.33 -9.68
C ILE A 396 -0.20 12.33 -11.23
N TYR A 397 0.89 11.86 -11.84
CA TYR A 397 0.98 11.73 -13.30
C TYR A 397 -0.07 10.78 -13.86
N GLU A 398 -0.23 9.62 -13.24
CA GLU A 398 -1.26 8.63 -13.60
C GLU A 398 -2.67 9.21 -13.45
N ASP A 399 -2.97 9.87 -12.33
CA ASP A 399 -4.27 10.51 -12.10
C ASP A 399 -4.59 11.57 -13.16
N LYS A 400 -3.62 12.42 -13.53
CA LYS A 400 -3.78 13.43 -14.59
C LYS A 400 -4.06 12.79 -15.94
N ILE A 401 -3.41 11.67 -16.28
CA ILE A 401 -3.67 10.93 -17.52
C ILE A 401 -5.07 10.32 -17.48
N MET A 402 -5.48 9.74 -16.36
CA MET A 402 -6.81 9.17 -16.19
C MET A 402 -7.90 10.23 -16.34
N GLU A 403 -7.71 11.41 -15.75
CA GLU A 403 -8.61 12.55 -15.92
C GLU A 403 -8.66 13.03 -17.39
N LEU A 404 -7.51 13.10 -18.05
CA LEU A 404 -7.43 13.43 -19.47
C LEU A 404 -8.19 12.41 -20.33
N ILE A 405 -8.01 11.12 -20.08
CA ILE A 405 -8.73 10.06 -20.79
C ILE A 405 -10.23 10.20 -20.54
N LYS A 406 -10.64 10.40 -19.26
CA LYS A 406 -12.03 10.61 -18.88
C LYS A 406 -12.66 11.83 -19.58
N SER A 407 -11.91 12.93 -19.70
CA SER A 407 -12.41 14.16 -20.36
C SER A 407 -12.64 14.03 -21.87
N LYS A 408 -11.88 13.14 -22.54
CA LYS A 408 -11.98 12.91 -24.00
C LYS A 408 -12.80 11.68 -24.37
N ALA A 409 -13.04 10.75 -23.42
CA ALA A 409 -13.83 9.54 -23.61
C ALA A 409 -15.33 9.84 -23.73
N LYS A 410 -16.06 8.86 -24.24
CA LYS A 410 -17.55 8.91 -24.22
C LYS A 410 -18.06 8.53 -22.84
N VAL A 411 -18.42 9.53 -22.05
CA VAL A 411 -18.92 9.34 -20.68
C VAL A 411 -20.45 9.29 -20.68
N ASN A 412 -21.02 8.18 -20.22
CA ASN A 412 -22.45 8.02 -19.97
C ASN A 412 -22.69 8.27 -18.47
N LYS A 413 -23.27 9.40 -18.13
CA LYS A 413 -23.64 9.71 -16.73
C LYS A 413 -24.95 8.99 -16.38
N LYS A 414 -24.92 8.21 -15.30
CA LYS A 414 -26.07 7.44 -14.81
C LYS A 414 -26.28 7.73 -13.33
N GLU A 415 -27.48 8.20 -13.01
CA GLU A 415 -27.91 8.33 -11.62
C GLU A 415 -28.49 6.99 -11.17
N ILE A 416 -27.97 6.44 -10.07
CA ILE A 416 -28.35 5.13 -9.55
C ILE A 416 -28.72 5.21 -8.08
N THR A 417 -29.48 4.22 -7.60
CA THR A 417 -29.79 4.07 -6.18
C THR A 417 -28.61 3.45 -5.43
N LYS A 418 -28.61 3.58 -4.10
CA LYS A 418 -27.64 2.95 -3.20
C LYS A 418 -27.52 1.44 -3.44
N ASN A 419 -28.67 0.76 -3.52
CA ASN A 419 -28.70 -0.71 -3.72
C ASN A 419 -28.05 -1.12 -5.05
N GLU A 420 -28.21 -0.33 -6.10
CA GLU A 420 -27.57 -0.55 -7.39
C GLU A 420 -26.06 -0.29 -7.31
N ALA A 421 -25.65 0.77 -6.61
CA ALA A 421 -24.24 1.07 -6.36
C ALA A 421 -23.54 -0.08 -5.62
N GLU A 422 -24.15 -0.59 -4.55
CA GLU A 422 -23.64 -1.74 -3.79
C GLU A 422 -23.52 -3.00 -4.65
N LYS A 423 -24.49 -3.27 -5.52
CA LYS A 423 -24.42 -4.40 -6.47
C LYS A 423 -23.27 -4.24 -7.47
N ILE A 424 -23.10 -3.04 -8.04
CA ILE A 424 -22.02 -2.74 -8.98
C ILE A 424 -20.66 -2.92 -8.29
N LEU A 425 -20.49 -2.34 -7.10
CA LEU A 425 -19.24 -2.42 -6.36
C LEU A 425 -18.92 -3.87 -5.93
N LYS A 426 -19.93 -4.62 -5.48
CA LYS A 426 -19.79 -6.03 -5.14
C LYS A 426 -19.39 -6.88 -6.34
N SER A 427 -20.06 -6.69 -7.48
CA SER A 427 -19.72 -7.41 -8.72
C SER A 427 -18.32 -7.08 -9.23
N ALA A 428 -17.85 -5.84 -9.05
CA ALA A 428 -16.50 -5.44 -9.38
C ALA A 428 -15.45 -6.14 -8.50
N HIS A 429 -15.72 -6.18 -7.19
CA HIS A 429 -14.86 -6.86 -6.22
C HIS A 429 -14.77 -8.38 -6.48
N ASP A 430 -15.89 -9.03 -6.76
CA ASP A 430 -15.94 -10.46 -7.08
C ASP A 430 -15.17 -10.77 -8.39
N GLN A 431 -15.20 -9.88 -9.39
CA GLN A 431 -14.41 -10.01 -10.62
C GLN A 431 -12.91 -9.90 -10.38
N GLU A 432 -12.46 -9.00 -9.52
CA GLU A 432 -11.04 -8.89 -9.15
C GLU A 432 -10.54 -10.15 -8.44
N HIS A 433 -11.33 -10.73 -7.54
CA HIS A 433 -10.98 -11.98 -6.86
C HIS A 433 -11.09 -13.23 -7.78
N MET A 434 -11.99 -13.27 -8.76
CA MET A 434 -12.04 -14.37 -9.73
C MET A 434 -10.81 -14.39 -10.63
N HIS A 435 -10.26 -13.26 -11.03
CA HIS A 435 -9.00 -13.20 -11.78
C HIS A 435 -7.79 -13.69 -10.97
N ASP A 436 -7.86 -13.65 -9.66
CA ASP A 436 -6.82 -14.24 -8.78
C ASP A 436 -6.97 -15.77 -8.61
N HIS A 437 -8.15 -16.34 -8.84
CA HIS A 437 -8.44 -17.76 -8.59
C HIS A 437 -8.62 -18.64 -9.83
N ASP A 438 -8.71 -18.11 -11.05
CA ASP A 438 -9.11 -18.90 -12.25
C ASP A 438 -7.98 -19.71 -12.89
N HIS A 439 -6.74 -19.66 -12.37
CA HIS A 439 -5.64 -20.51 -12.85
C HIS A 439 -5.33 -21.74 -12.00
N SER A 440 -6.17 -22.08 -11.01
CA SER A 440 -6.01 -23.31 -10.21
C SER A 440 -6.92 -24.48 -10.64
N LYS A 441 -7.78 -24.31 -11.67
CA LYS A 441 -8.79 -25.32 -12.07
C LYS A 441 -8.52 -26.11 -13.33
N ASP A 442 -7.44 -25.88 -14.06
CA ASP A 442 -7.13 -26.66 -15.27
C ASP A 442 -6.24 -27.87 -15.03
N LYS A 443 -6.52 -28.66 -14.01
CA LYS A 443 -6.04 -30.07 -13.94
C LYS A 443 -6.92 -30.90 -13.04
N LYS A 444 -8.14 -31.21 -13.49
CA LYS A 444 -8.88 -32.40 -13.03
C LYS A 444 -10.12 -32.66 -13.89
N THR A 445 -9.91 -33.16 -15.09
CA THR A 445 -10.92 -33.98 -15.80
C THR A 445 -10.22 -34.90 -16.76
N THR A 446 -9.80 -36.05 -16.28
CA THR A 446 -9.80 -37.32 -16.99
C THR A 446 -9.30 -38.39 -16.04
N SER A 447 -10.18 -39.04 -15.30
CA SER A 447 -10.11 -40.47 -15.04
C SER A 447 -11.46 -40.98 -14.52
N SER A 448 -12.10 -41.62 -15.43
CA SER A 448 -13.17 -42.64 -15.39
C SER A 448 -13.66 -43.10 -14.01
N LYS A 449 -14.98 -42.97 -13.88
CA LYS A 449 -15.85 -43.79 -13.02
C LYS A 449 -15.59 -45.27 -13.20
N LYS A 450 -15.18 -45.98 -12.16
CA LYS A 450 -15.51 -47.36 -11.94
C LYS A 450 -16.09 -47.53 -10.55
N LYS A 451 -17.40 -47.89 -10.56
CA LYS A 451 -18.15 -48.33 -9.40
C LYS A 451 -17.58 -49.66 -8.92
N ALA A 452 -17.29 -49.80 -7.63
CA ALA A 452 -17.15 -51.10 -6.97
C ALA A 452 -18.02 -51.10 -5.73
N LYS A 453 -18.89 -52.12 -5.68
CA LYS A 453 -19.83 -52.47 -4.62
C LYS A 453 -19.09 -52.97 -3.36
N PRO A 454 -19.69 -52.84 -2.17
CA PRO A 454 -19.09 -53.38 -0.94
C PRO A 454 -19.33 -54.90 -0.82
N VAL A 455 -18.27 -55.63 -0.52
CA VAL A 455 -18.35 -57.05 -0.14
C VAL A 455 -18.08 -57.17 1.35
N LEU A 456 -19.11 -57.60 2.07
CA LEU A 456 -19.00 -58.15 3.41
C LEU A 456 -18.10 -59.39 3.40
N LYS A 457 -17.13 -59.48 4.29
CA LYS A 457 -16.52 -60.75 4.68
C LYS A 457 -16.53 -60.92 6.17
N LYS A 458 -17.16 -62.08 6.49
CA LYS A 458 -17.34 -62.68 7.78
C LYS A 458 -16.01 -63.06 8.45
N THR A 459 -16.00 -62.91 9.76
CA THR A 459 -15.14 -63.54 10.74
C THR A 459 -14.99 -65.06 10.56
N LYS A 460 -13.76 -65.60 10.73
CA LYS A 460 -13.51 -66.91 11.27
C LYS A 460 -12.21 -66.94 12.07
N GLN A 461 -12.37 -67.30 13.33
CA GLN A 461 -11.32 -67.72 14.28
C GLN A 461 -10.75 -69.10 13.85
N SER A 462 -9.46 -69.30 14.14
CA SER A 462 -8.86 -70.55 14.64
C SER A 462 -7.38 -70.27 14.87
N LYS A 463 -6.83 -70.26 16.09
CA LYS A 463 -6.30 -71.28 17.00
C LYS A 463 -5.07 -72.01 16.41
N LYS A 464 -3.99 -71.94 17.26
CA LYS A 464 -2.82 -72.85 17.38
C LYS A 464 -1.67 -72.56 16.40
N SER A 465 -0.46 -72.37 16.86
CA SER A 465 0.35 -72.90 17.95
C SER A 465 1.37 -71.84 18.37
#